data_104d7c38e748dabb8ccccd97ba8a186c
#
_entry.id   104d7c38e748dabb8ccccd97ba8a186c
#
_cell.length_a   1.000
_cell.length_b   1.000
_cell.length_c   1.000
_cell.angle_alpha   90.00
_cell.angle_beta   90.00
_cell.angle_gamma   90.00
#
_symmetry.space_group_name_H-M   'P 1'
#
loop_
_entity.id
_entity.type
_entity.pdbx_description
1 polymer ?
#
loop_
_entity_poly.entity_id
_entity_poly.type
_entity_poly.pdbx_seq_one_letter_code
_entity_poly.pdbx_strand_id
1 'polypeptide(L)'
;MRHLRATENLKENKIEMKKIFIALNLILFINLNANCQTKKPKEIEKSEFGSILDSLKVKGAILIYDVKNKIYYSNDFSWAKTGIIPASTFKIPNSIIALETGIIKNDSAIFKWNGEKRRFKKWEEDLTFKKAFQVSCVPCYQEIARKVGVKRMKSYLKKLNYNGMVFDTLTIDNFWLQGKSKISQMQQIDFLKRLYFSELPISKRTENIMKDIMQIEKTESYVLSGKSGWGMRNEINNGWLVGYLETNNSVYFFATNVEKQETNMDEFPVIRLNSTKEAFRKLKLIK
;
A
#
# COMPACT_ATOMS: atom_id res chain seq x y z
N MET A 1 -73.47 -18.01 -16.81
CA MET A 1 -72.36 -18.98 -16.71
C MET A 1 -71.17 -18.73 -17.68
N ARG A 2 -71.39 -18.30 -18.95
CA ARG A 2 -70.27 -18.08 -19.90
C ARG A 2 -69.36 -16.85 -19.53
N HIS A 3 -69.89 -15.77 -18.92
CA HIS A 3 -69.10 -14.60 -18.56
C HIS A 3 -68.17 -14.81 -17.36
N LEU A 4 -68.53 -15.67 -16.40
CA LEU A 4 -67.69 -16.00 -15.23
C LEU A 4 -66.44 -16.82 -15.62
N ARG A 5 -66.57 -17.77 -16.54
CA ARG A 5 -65.40 -18.59 -17.03
C ARG A 5 -64.42 -17.78 -17.83
N ALA A 6 -64.85 -16.72 -18.57
CA ALA A 6 -63.95 -15.89 -19.35
C ALA A 6 -63.08 -14.97 -18.41
N THR A 7 -63.63 -14.53 -17.29
CA THR A 7 -62.90 -13.69 -16.31
C THR A 7 -61.91 -14.51 -15.45
N GLU A 8 -62.22 -15.78 -15.17
CA GLU A 8 -61.29 -16.69 -14.49
C GLU A 8 -60.08 -17.05 -15.40
N ASN A 9 -60.32 -17.42 -16.64
CA ASN A 9 -59.23 -17.66 -17.60
C ASN A 9 -58.30 -16.47 -17.86
N LEU A 10 -58.83 -15.24 -17.83
CA LEU A 10 -58.04 -14.01 -17.91
C LEU A 10 -57.20 -13.74 -16.68
N LYS A 11 -57.68 -14.14 -15.49
CA LYS A 11 -56.90 -14.04 -14.25
C LYS A 11 -55.78 -15.09 -14.17
N GLU A 12 -56.06 -16.33 -14.56
CA GLU A 12 -55.07 -17.38 -14.60
C GLU A 12 -53.94 -17.08 -15.63
N ASN A 13 -54.28 -16.63 -16.81
CA ASN A 13 -53.28 -16.20 -17.82
C ASN A 13 -52.43 -15.01 -17.33
N LYS A 14 -52.98 -14.06 -16.59
CA LYS A 14 -52.22 -12.97 -15.99
C LYS A 14 -51.26 -13.44 -14.89
N ILE A 15 -51.64 -14.45 -14.12
CA ILE A 15 -50.78 -15.04 -13.07
C ILE A 15 -49.66 -15.83 -13.71
N GLU A 16 -49.93 -16.63 -14.73
CA GLU A 16 -48.89 -17.39 -15.46
C GLU A 16 -47.92 -16.46 -16.18
N MET A 17 -48.36 -15.41 -16.84
CA MET A 17 -47.49 -14.40 -17.45
C MET A 17 -46.60 -13.69 -16.42
N LYS A 18 -47.10 -13.39 -15.20
CA LYS A 18 -46.26 -12.83 -14.13
C LYS A 18 -45.20 -13.81 -13.64
N LYS A 19 -45.52 -15.09 -13.53
CA LYS A 19 -44.56 -16.13 -13.14
C LYS A 19 -43.44 -16.30 -14.18
N ILE A 20 -43.81 -16.29 -15.47
CA ILE A 20 -42.84 -16.34 -16.58
C ILE A 20 -41.95 -15.10 -16.58
N PHE A 21 -42.49 -13.89 -16.34
CA PHE A 21 -41.74 -12.66 -16.28
C PHE A 21 -40.76 -12.62 -15.09
N ILE A 22 -41.17 -13.15 -13.94
CA ILE A 22 -40.32 -13.28 -12.74
C ILE A 22 -39.21 -14.30 -13.00
N ALA A 23 -39.52 -15.45 -13.63
CA ALA A 23 -38.54 -16.47 -13.99
C ALA A 23 -37.52 -15.97 -15.01
N LEU A 24 -37.96 -15.22 -16.04
CA LEU A 24 -37.03 -14.60 -17.03
C LEU A 24 -36.11 -13.57 -16.39
N ASN A 25 -36.62 -12.74 -15.46
CA ASN A 25 -35.78 -11.77 -14.76
C ASN A 25 -34.79 -12.46 -13.81
N LEU A 26 -35.18 -13.56 -13.15
CA LEU A 26 -34.26 -14.35 -12.30
C LEU A 26 -33.13 -14.98 -13.14
N ILE A 27 -33.46 -15.52 -14.31
CA ILE A 27 -32.47 -16.09 -15.25
C ILE A 27 -31.54 -15.00 -15.81
N LEU A 28 -32.06 -13.79 -16.09
CA LEU A 28 -31.24 -12.65 -16.52
C LEU A 28 -30.27 -12.20 -15.42
N PHE A 29 -30.74 -12.15 -14.16
CA PHE A 29 -29.90 -11.81 -12.99
C PHE A 29 -28.82 -12.87 -12.71
N ILE A 30 -29.11 -14.15 -12.91
CA ILE A 30 -28.13 -15.23 -12.73
C ILE A 30 -27.06 -15.17 -13.82
N ASN A 31 -27.42 -14.86 -15.07
CA ASN A 31 -26.45 -14.76 -16.17
C ASN A 31 -25.56 -13.49 -16.07
N LEU A 32 -26.05 -12.39 -15.47
CA LEU A 32 -25.24 -11.19 -15.24
C LEU A 32 -24.18 -11.40 -14.14
N ASN A 33 -24.42 -12.30 -13.20
CA ASN A 33 -23.46 -12.61 -12.13
C ASN A 33 -22.44 -13.72 -12.49
N ALA A 34 -22.67 -14.47 -13.55
CA ALA A 34 -21.85 -15.64 -13.90
C ALA A 34 -20.54 -15.31 -14.64
N ASN A 35 -20.32 -14.07 -15.09
CA ASN A 35 -19.15 -13.72 -15.92
C ASN A 35 -18.14 -12.78 -15.28
N CYS A 36 -18.25 -12.44 -14.00
CA CYS A 36 -17.24 -11.66 -13.30
C CYS A 36 -16.29 -12.57 -12.48
N GLN A 37 -15.77 -13.64 -13.08
CA GLN A 37 -14.54 -14.24 -12.57
C GLN A 37 -13.40 -13.28 -12.93
N THR A 38 -13.06 -12.39 -12.02
CA THR A 38 -11.83 -11.61 -12.13
C THR A 38 -10.66 -12.59 -12.17
N LYS A 39 -10.12 -12.83 -13.38
CA LYS A 39 -8.92 -13.67 -13.54
C LYS A 39 -7.88 -13.18 -12.54
N LYS A 40 -7.40 -14.09 -11.69
CA LYS A 40 -6.30 -13.77 -10.76
C LYS A 40 -5.14 -13.17 -11.55
N PRO A 41 -4.47 -12.13 -11.03
CA PRO A 41 -3.29 -11.59 -11.68
C PRO A 41 -2.27 -12.69 -11.95
N LYS A 42 -1.64 -12.64 -13.13
CA LYS A 42 -0.58 -13.57 -13.51
C LYS A 42 0.69 -13.25 -12.74
N GLU A 43 1.39 -14.26 -12.24
CA GLU A 43 2.73 -14.14 -11.66
C GLU A 43 3.77 -14.52 -12.74
N ILE A 44 4.75 -13.65 -12.99
CA ILE A 44 5.86 -13.89 -13.91
C ILE A 44 7.18 -13.69 -13.17
N GLU A 45 7.97 -14.74 -13.08
CA GLU A 45 9.30 -14.68 -12.50
C GLU A 45 10.26 -13.92 -13.43
N LYS A 46 11.08 -13.05 -12.85
CA LYS A 46 12.07 -12.20 -13.51
C LYS A 46 13.45 -12.44 -12.89
N SER A 47 14.21 -13.35 -13.45
CA SER A 47 15.58 -13.64 -12.99
C SER A 47 16.50 -12.41 -13.04
N GLU A 48 16.23 -11.48 -13.97
CA GLU A 48 16.98 -10.23 -14.09
C GLU A 48 16.89 -9.37 -12.82
N PHE A 49 15.79 -9.46 -12.05
CA PHE A 49 15.69 -8.77 -10.76
C PHE A 49 16.58 -9.40 -9.71
N GLY A 50 16.74 -10.73 -9.73
CA GLY A 50 17.71 -11.44 -8.90
C GLY A 50 19.13 -10.99 -9.20
N SER A 51 19.52 -10.94 -10.48
CA SER A 51 20.84 -10.48 -10.91
C SER A 51 21.16 -9.03 -10.46
N ILE A 52 20.14 -8.14 -10.40
CA ILE A 52 20.31 -6.79 -9.83
C ILE A 52 20.68 -6.88 -8.35
N LEU A 53 19.96 -7.69 -7.56
CA LEU A 53 20.22 -7.83 -6.13
C LEU A 53 21.56 -8.48 -5.84
N ASP A 54 21.94 -9.50 -6.62
CA ASP A 54 23.23 -10.19 -6.52
C ASP A 54 24.39 -9.23 -6.78
N SER A 55 24.28 -8.36 -7.80
CA SER A 55 25.30 -7.35 -8.11
C SER A 55 25.50 -6.33 -6.98
N LEU A 56 24.46 -6.08 -6.19
CA LEU A 56 24.47 -5.20 -5.01
C LEU A 56 24.80 -5.94 -3.71
N LYS A 57 25.06 -7.26 -3.80
CA LYS A 57 25.35 -8.15 -2.65
C LYS A 57 24.26 -8.05 -1.56
N VAL A 58 22.99 -8.10 -1.95
CA VAL A 58 21.85 -8.11 -1.06
C VAL A 58 20.91 -9.29 -1.37
N LYS A 59 20.26 -9.82 -0.35
CA LYS A 59 19.16 -10.80 -0.48
C LYS A 59 17.84 -10.06 -0.52
N GLY A 60 16.81 -10.67 -1.14
CA GLY A 60 15.48 -10.08 -1.11
C GLY A 60 14.70 -10.27 -2.39
N ALA A 61 13.62 -9.50 -2.51
CA ALA A 61 12.80 -9.51 -3.71
C ALA A 61 12.40 -8.10 -4.15
N ILE A 62 12.27 -7.94 -5.45
CA ILE A 62 11.62 -6.81 -6.10
C ILE A 62 10.28 -7.32 -6.62
N LEU A 63 9.18 -6.73 -6.18
CA LEU A 63 7.84 -7.04 -6.65
C LEU A 63 7.26 -5.83 -7.35
N ILE A 64 6.81 -6.00 -8.60
CA ILE A 64 6.17 -4.95 -9.40
C ILE A 64 4.84 -5.48 -9.94
N TYR A 65 3.77 -4.70 -9.79
CA TYR A 65 2.45 -5.00 -10.34
C TYR A 65 2.12 -4.04 -11.47
N ASP A 66 1.92 -4.59 -12.67
CA ASP A 66 1.43 -3.88 -13.84
C ASP A 66 -0.11 -3.87 -13.83
N VAL A 67 -0.67 -2.68 -13.64
CA VAL A 67 -2.14 -2.49 -13.56
C VAL A 67 -2.82 -2.83 -14.89
N LYS A 68 -2.24 -2.37 -16.00
CA LYS A 68 -2.83 -2.53 -17.35
C LYS A 68 -2.93 -4.00 -17.75
N ASN A 69 -1.86 -4.77 -17.51
CA ASN A 69 -1.78 -6.17 -17.91
C ASN A 69 -2.21 -7.14 -16.81
N LYS A 70 -2.45 -6.66 -15.58
CA LYS A 70 -2.77 -7.47 -14.40
C LYS A 70 -1.70 -8.55 -14.13
N ILE A 71 -0.42 -8.15 -14.18
CA ILE A 71 0.73 -9.03 -14.02
C ILE A 71 1.56 -8.59 -12.83
N TYR A 72 1.94 -9.55 -11.98
CA TYR A 72 3.02 -9.40 -11.02
C TYR A 72 4.33 -9.90 -11.60
N TYR A 73 5.38 -9.12 -11.47
CA TYR A 73 6.77 -9.47 -11.78
C TYR A 73 7.58 -9.53 -10.48
N SER A 74 8.32 -10.60 -10.26
CA SER A 74 9.24 -10.72 -9.11
C SER A 74 10.36 -11.70 -9.42
N ASN A 75 11.51 -11.58 -8.75
CA ASN A 75 12.55 -12.61 -8.74
C ASN A 75 12.25 -13.72 -7.72
N ASP A 76 11.41 -13.44 -6.70
CA ASP A 76 11.07 -14.41 -5.65
C ASP A 76 9.68 -14.13 -5.09
N PHE A 77 8.70 -14.92 -5.50
CA PHE A 77 7.32 -14.82 -5.00
C PHE A 77 7.15 -15.39 -3.58
N SER A 78 8.03 -16.28 -3.13
CA SER A 78 8.02 -16.78 -1.76
C SER A 78 8.41 -15.66 -0.79
N TRP A 79 9.50 -14.95 -1.09
CA TRP A 79 9.88 -13.75 -0.35
C TRP A 79 8.78 -12.70 -0.39
N ALA A 80 8.21 -12.43 -1.57
CA ALA A 80 7.17 -11.42 -1.74
C ALA A 80 5.90 -11.68 -0.92
N LYS A 81 5.61 -12.95 -0.59
CA LYS A 81 4.50 -13.39 0.26
C LYS A 81 4.86 -13.46 1.75
N THR A 82 6.14 -13.40 2.10
CA THR A 82 6.61 -13.46 3.48
C THR A 82 6.41 -12.14 4.19
N GLY A 83 5.86 -12.20 5.42
CA GLY A 83 5.67 -11.02 6.26
C GLY A 83 6.95 -10.60 6.98
N ILE A 84 7.37 -9.35 6.77
CA ILE A 84 8.58 -8.75 7.35
C ILE A 84 8.20 -7.47 8.10
N ILE A 85 9.01 -7.03 9.07
CA ILE A 85 8.73 -5.81 9.80
C ILE A 85 8.61 -4.61 8.86
N PRO A 86 7.54 -3.77 8.97
CA PRO A 86 7.28 -2.71 8.00
C PRO A 86 8.29 -1.56 8.05
N ALA A 87 8.95 -1.35 9.16
CA ALA A 87 9.81 -0.20 9.40
C ALA A 87 9.10 1.11 9.00
N SER A 88 9.80 2.07 8.41
CA SER A 88 9.21 3.38 8.07
C SER A 88 8.20 3.36 6.91
N THR A 89 7.91 2.21 6.28
CA THR A 89 6.77 2.14 5.34
C THR A 89 5.44 2.27 6.08
N PHE A 90 5.38 1.91 7.37
CA PHE A 90 4.24 2.14 8.25
C PHE A 90 3.87 3.64 8.38
N LYS A 91 4.75 4.56 8.02
CA LYS A 91 4.43 5.99 8.00
C LYS A 91 3.28 6.31 7.03
N ILE A 92 3.03 5.49 6.00
CA ILE A 92 1.89 5.69 5.10
C ILE A 92 0.57 5.54 5.87
N PRO A 93 0.21 4.37 6.45
CA PRO A 93 -1.03 4.25 7.22
C PRO A 93 -1.04 5.14 8.46
N ASN A 94 0.09 5.37 9.14
CA ASN A 94 0.14 6.26 10.29
C ASN A 94 -0.20 7.71 9.92
N SER A 95 0.26 8.20 8.75
CA SER A 95 -0.10 9.52 8.20
C SER A 95 -1.58 9.63 7.91
N ILE A 96 -2.15 8.62 7.24
CA ILE A 96 -3.59 8.56 6.97
C ILE A 96 -4.38 8.64 8.27
N ILE A 97 -4.01 7.85 9.26
CA ILE A 97 -4.68 7.83 10.57
C ILE A 97 -4.56 9.18 11.28
N ALA A 98 -3.38 9.80 11.23
CA ALA A 98 -3.16 11.12 11.82
C ALA A 98 -4.05 12.21 11.19
N LEU A 99 -4.21 12.19 9.87
CA LEU A 99 -5.04 13.13 9.12
C LEU A 99 -6.54 12.88 9.37
N GLU A 100 -6.99 11.62 9.33
CA GLU A 100 -8.39 11.25 9.54
C GLU A 100 -8.86 11.45 10.99
N THR A 101 -7.95 11.37 11.95
CA THR A 101 -8.25 11.62 13.37
C THR A 101 -8.09 13.09 13.78
N GLY A 102 -7.65 13.95 12.86
CA GLY A 102 -7.42 15.37 13.12
C GLY A 102 -6.19 15.68 13.99
N ILE A 103 -5.36 14.67 14.33
CA ILE A 103 -4.10 14.85 15.05
C ILE A 103 -3.13 15.72 14.24
N ILE A 104 -3.13 15.53 12.93
CA ILE A 104 -2.44 16.37 11.96
C ILE A 104 -3.49 17.05 11.09
N LYS A 105 -3.47 18.40 11.05
CA LYS A 105 -4.46 19.18 10.30
C LYS A 105 -4.18 19.21 8.79
N ASN A 106 -2.92 19.29 8.38
CA ASN A 106 -2.49 19.37 6.98
C ASN A 106 -1.00 19.02 6.84
N ASP A 107 -0.49 19.07 5.63
CA ASP A 107 0.91 18.81 5.26
C ASP A 107 1.91 19.84 5.82
N SER A 108 1.44 21.04 6.14
CA SER A 108 2.23 22.14 6.71
C SER A 108 2.26 22.15 8.24
N ALA A 109 1.54 21.24 8.93
CA ALA A 109 1.58 21.12 10.40
C ALA A 109 3.02 20.88 10.88
N ILE A 110 3.46 21.61 11.90
CA ILE A 110 4.87 21.66 12.33
C ILE A 110 5.08 20.76 13.56
N PHE A 111 6.10 19.91 13.49
CA PHE A 111 6.72 19.25 14.63
C PHE A 111 7.86 20.15 15.13
N LYS A 112 7.72 20.65 16.35
CA LYS A 112 8.77 21.46 16.98
C LYS A 112 9.90 20.55 17.46
N TRP A 113 11.13 20.89 17.11
CA TRP A 113 12.30 20.25 17.66
C TRP A 113 12.56 20.79 19.09
N ASN A 114 12.80 19.86 20.00
CA ASN A 114 13.00 20.19 21.42
C ASN A 114 14.47 20.42 21.81
N GLY A 115 15.38 20.57 20.84
CA GLY A 115 16.81 20.78 21.08
C GLY A 115 17.62 19.51 21.36
N GLU A 116 16.98 18.34 21.53
CA GLU A 116 17.70 17.10 21.79
C GLU A 116 18.44 16.58 20.56
N LYS A 117 19.62 16.00 20.78
CA LYS A 117 20.36 15.31 19.72
C LYS A 117 19.56 14.13 19.17
N ARG A 118 19.47 14.03 17.86
CA ARG A 118 18.76 12.95 17.13
C ARG A 118 19.72 12.03 16.40
N ARG A 119 19.27 10.83 16.03
CA ARG A 119 20.06 9.88 15.25
C ARG A 119 20.55 10.45 13.91
N PHE A 120 19.77 11.31 13.28
CA PHE A 120 20.11 11.97 12.03
C PHE A 120 19.97 13.48 12.16
N LYS A 121 20.98 14.22 11.71
CA LYS A 121 21.03 15.70 11.75
C LYS A 121 19.79 16.35 11.13
N LYS A 122 19.26 15.79 10.04
CA LYS A 122 18.04 16.23 9.36
C LYS A 122 16.74 16.13 10.18
N TRP A 123 16.79 15.65 11.41
CA TRP A 123 15.68 15.62 12.36
C TRP A 123 15.87 16.65 13.49
N GLU A 124 16.98 17.38 13.51
CA GLU A 124 17.34 18.38 14.51
C GLU A 124 16.93 19.80 14.05
N GLU A 125 15.70 19.92 13.61
CA GLU A 125 15.07 21.17 13.19
C GLU A 125 13.54 21.04 13.28
N ASP A 126 12.83 22.16 13.21
CA ASP A 126 11.38 22.18 13.05
C ASP A 126 11.00 21.59 11.69
N LEU A 127 10.11 20.59 11.68
CA LEU A 127 9.75 19.88 10.47
C LEU A 127 8.25 20.03 10.18
N THR A 128 7.89 20.40 8.95
CA THR A 128 6.52 20.24 8.49
C THR A 128 6.18 18.75 8.39
N PHE A 129 4.89 18.41 8.47
CA PHE A 129 4.44 17.01 8.31
C PHE A 129 4.93 16.39 6.99
N LYS A 130 4.85 17.14 5.88
CA LYS A 130 5.42 16.73 4.59
C LYS A 130 6.91 16.42 4.72
N LYS A 131 7.70 17.31 5.28
CA LYS A 131 9.14 17.12 5.43
C LYS A 131 9.45 15.96 6.38
N ALA A 132 8.75 15.83 7.50
CA ALA A 132 8.90 14.73 8.45
C ALA A 132 8.63 13.36 7.80
N PHE A 133 7.64 13.25 6.89
CA PHE A 133 7.40 12.05 6.09
C PHE A 133 8.58 11.77 5.15
N GLN A 134 9.01 12.76 4.38
CA GLN A 134 10.08 12.64 3.38
C GLN A 134 11.43 12.26 3.99
N VAL A 135 11.84 12.93 5.09
CA VAL A 135 13.09 12.62 5.81
C VAL A 135 12.95 11.43 6.76
N SER A 136 11.76 10.81 6.81
CA SER A 136 11.48 9.64 7.65
C SER A 136 11.70 9.88 9.15
N CYS A 137 11.34 11.07 9.66
CA CYS A 137 11.50 11.46 11.07
C CYS A 137 10.80 10.45 12.00
N VAL A 138 11.58 9.62 12.68
CA VAL A 138 11.02 8.61 13.61
C VAL A 138 10.41 9.28 14.83
N PRO A 139 11.06 10.23 15.54
CA PRO A 139 10.47 10.88 16.71
C PRO A 139 9.13 11.57 16.41
N CYS A 140 9.00 12.21 15.22
CA CYS A 140 7.75 12.84 14.81
C CYS A 140 6.61 11.81 14.70
N TYR A 141 6.88 10.64 14.13
CA TYR A 141 5.89 9.58 13.95
C TYR A 141 5.59 8.79 15.21
N GLN A 142 6.52 8.74 16.16
CA GLN A 142 6.30 8.26 17.51
C GLN A 142 5.34 9.17 18.27
N GLU A 143 5.52 10.48 18.16
CA GLU A 143 4.61 11.48 18.72
C GLU A 143 3.19 11.33 18.17
N ILE A 144 3.04 11.19 16.82
CA ILE A 144 1.75 10.93 16.18
C ILE A 144 1.12 9.68 16.77
N ALA A 145 1.84 8.56 16.83
CA ALA A 145 1.29 7.29 17.29
C ALA A 145 0.81 7.36 18.75
N ARG A 146 1.58 8.03 19.62
CA ARG A 146 1.16 8.28 21.02
C ARG A 146 -0.11 9.13 21.09
N LYS A 147 -0.20 10.22 20.29
CA LYS A 147 -1.38 11.10 20.23
C LYS A 147 -2.61 10.38 19.65
N VAL A 148 -2.44 9.50 18.67
CA VAL A 148 -3.51 8.64 18.12
C VAL A 148 -3.99 7.66 19.21
N GLY A 149 -3.08 7.00 19.91
CA GLY A 149 -3.35 6.02 20.96
C GLY A 149 -3.82 4.67 20.43
N VAL A 150 -3.69 3.65 21.28
CA VAL A 150 -3.91 2.23 20.91
C VAL A 150 -5.30 1.97 20.34
N LYS A 151 -6.36 2.49 20.98
CA LYS A 151 -7.75 2.21 20.58
C LYS A 151 -8.04 2.73 19.16
N ARG A 152 -7.70 4.01 18.86
CA ARG A 152 -7.92 4.59 17.54
C ARG A 152 -7.00 3.95 16.49
N MET A 153 -5.73 3.69 16.82
CA MET A 153 -4.80 3.02 15.91
C MET A 153 -5.34 1.65 15.47
N LYS A 154 -5.76 0.79 16.41
CA LYS A 154 -6.36 -0.53 16.10
C LYS A 154 -7.63 -0.40 15.25
N SER A 155 -8.52 0.53 15.58
CA SER A 155 -9.76 0.76 14.84
C SER A 155 -9.51 1.15 13.39
N TYR A 156 -8.59 2.11 13.16
CA TYR A 156 -8.27 2.57 11.81
C TYR A 156 -7.50 1.52 11.00
N LEU A 157 -6.55 0.80 11.59
CA LEU A 157 -5.85 -0.28 10.90
C LEU A 157 -6.83 -1.36 10.42
N LYS A 158 -7.84 -1.71 11.25
CA LYS A 158 -8.94 -2.60 10.84
C LYS A 158 -9.75 -1.99 9.69
N LYS A 159 -10.18 -0.72 9.82
CA LYS A 159 -10.93 0.02 8.79
C LYS A 159 -10.17 0.09 7.46
N LEU A 160 -8.87 0.29 7.50
CA LEU A 160 -7.98 0.33 6.34
C LEU A 160 -7.62 -1.07 5.80
N ASN A 161 -8.03 -2.14 6.46
CA ASN A 161 -7.59 -3.51 6.19
C ASN A 161 -6.04 -3.63 6.09
N TYR A 162 -5.33 -2.93 7.01
CA TYR A 162 -3.87 -2.97 7.12
C TYR A 162 -3.49 -3.92 8.26
N ASN A 163 -3.42 -5.19 7.93
CA ASN A 163 -3.30 -6.28 8.88
C ASN A 163 -1.83 -6.58 9.26
N GLY A 164 -1.63 -7.42 10.29
CA GLY A 164 -0.32 -7.91 10.70
C GLY A 164 0.41 -7.00 11.70
N MET A 165 -0.23 -5.92 12.18
CA MET A 165 0.35 -5.03 13.20
C MET A 165 0.01 -5.53 14.61
N VAL A 166 1.05 -5.70 15.44
CA VAL A 166 0.95 -6.21 16.83
C VAL A 166 1.52 -5.17 17.78
N PHE A 167 0.68 -4.61 18.65
CA PHE A 167 1.07 -3.58 19.61
C PHE A 167 0.06 -3.44 20.78
N ASP A 168 0.54 -2.83 21.85
CA ASP A 168 -0.18 -2.46 23.05
C ASP A 168 0.19 -1.03 23.49
N THR A 169 -0.11 -0.67 24.72
CA THR A 169 0.20 0.65 25.30
C THR A 169 1.69 0.92 25.45
N LEU A 170 2.51 -0.12 25.65
CA LEU A 170 3.96 -0.01 25.85
C LEU A 170 4.72 0.09 24.53
N THR A 171 4.10 -0.39 23.42
CA THR A 171 4.74 -0.54 22.11
C THR A 171 4.12 0.31 21.03
N ILE A 172 3.11 1.13 21.34
CA ILE A 172 2.36 1.95 20.38
C ILE A 172 3.23 2.84 19.50
N ASP A 173 4.38 3.28 19.98
CA ASP A 173 5.26 4.22 19.27
C ASP A 173 6.49 3.58 18.63
N ASN A 174 6.62 2.24 18.72
CA ASN A 174 7.77 1.53 18.15
C ASN A 174 7.44 0.19 17.45
N PHE A 175 6.20 -0.29 17.48
CA PHE A 175 5.80 -1.61 16.98
C PHE A 175 6.09 -1.84 15.49
N TRP A 176 6.24 -0.78 14.71
CA TRP A 176 6.62 -0.86 13.28
C TRP A 176 8.14 -0.91 13.07
N LEU A 177 8.93 -0.59 14.09
CA LEU A 177 10.39 -0.62 14.09
C LEU A 177 10.94 -1.88 14.73
N GLN A 178 10.22 -2.41 15.70
CA GLN A 178 10.61 -3.55 16.52
C GLN A 178 9.41 -4.43 16.83
N GLY A 179 9.64 -5.65 17.31
CA GLY A 179 8.57 -6.53 17.76
C GLY A 179 8.04 -7.50 16.70
N LYS A 180 6.74 -7.81 16.78
CA LYS A 180 6.11 -8.90 16.04
C LYS A 180 5.30 -8.45 14.82
N SER A 181 5.21 -7.15 14.57
CA SER A 181 4.47 -6.60 13.42
C SER A 181 5.10 -7.06 12.11
N LYS A 182 4.27 -7.49 11.15
CA LYS A 182 4.73 -8.00 9.85
C LYS A 182 3.79 -7.57 8.74
N ILE A 183 4.35 -7.32 7.56
CA ILE A 183 3.64 -7.07 6.31
C ILE A 183 4.43 -7.65 5.14
N SER A 184 3.75 -8.24 4.16
CA SER A 184 4.39 -8.76 2.95
C SER A 184 4.41 -7.72 1.84
N GLN A 185 5.26 -7.93 0.81
CA GLN A 185 5.28 -7.08 -0.38
C GLN A 185 3.92 -7.08 -1.10
N MET A 186 3.26 -8.25 -1.17
CA MET A 186 1.91 -8.36 -1.74
C MET A 186 0.89 -7.50 -0.98
N GLN A 187 0.92 -7.50 0.34
CA GLN A 187 0.04 -6.67 1.17
C GLN A 187 0.33 -5.17 1.03
N GLN A 188 1.61 -4.79 0.89
CA GLN A 188 2.00 -3.40 0.61
C GLN A 188 1.42 -2.92 -0.72
N ILE A 189 1.57 -3.72 -1.79
CA ILE A 189 1.01 -3.37 -3.10
C ILE A 189 -0.52 -3.30 -3.05
N ASP A 190 -1.20 -4.24 -2.40
CA ASP A 190 -2.66 -4.20 -2.25
C ASP A 190 -3.12 -2.91 -1.57
N PHE A 191 -2.47 -2.56 -0.46
CA PHE A 191 -2.79 -1.33 0.27
C PHE A 191 -2.55 -0.07 -0.58
N LEU A 192 -1.44 0.00 -1.30
CA LEU A 192 -1.10 1.13 -2.16
C LEU A 192 -2.06 1.27 -3.35
N LYS A 193 -2.51 0.16 -3.94
CA LYS A 193 -3.55 0.16 -4.98
C LYS A 193 -4.83 0.78 -4.45
N ARG A 194 -5.31 0.31 -3.30
CA ARG A 194 -6.53 0.85 -2.70
C ARG A 194 -6.41 2.34 -2.35
N LEU A 195 -5.24 2.79 -1.90
CA LEU A 195 -4.97 4.22 -1.68
C LEU A 195 -5.02 5.01 -3.00
N TYR A 196 -4.37 4.50 -4.03
CA TYR A 196 -4.25 5.17 -5.33
C TYR A 196 -5.60 5.30 -6.05
N PHE A 197 -6.41 4.23 -6.04
CA PHE A 197 -7.70 4.17 -6.72
C PHE A 197 -8.88 4.69 -5.87
N SER A 198 -8.60 5.35 -4.74
CA SER A 198 -9.63 5.90 -3.84
C SER A 198 -10.58 4.83 -3.27
N GLU A 199 -10.08 3.62 -3.04
CA GLU A 199 -10.82 2.49 -2.50
C GLU A 199 -10.68 2.37 -0.97
N LEU A 200 -9.82 3.18 -0.35
CA LEU A 200 -9.73 3.26 1.10
C LEU A 200 -10.86 4.13 1.66
N PRO A 201 -11.45 3.77 2.81
CA PRO A 201 -12.53 4.54 3.45
C PRO A 201 -11.97 5.77 4.19
N ILE A 202 -11.38 6.70 3.45
CA ILE A 202 -10.74 7.94 3.92
C ILE A 202 -11.25 9.14 3.14
N SER A 203 -11.03 10.33 3.66
CA SER A 203 -11.46 11.57 3.01
C SER A 203 -10.61 11.88 1.77
N LYS A 204 -11.22 12.52 0.77
CA LYS A 204 -10.50 12.98 -0.45
C LYS A 204 -9.36 13.94 -0.12
N ARG A 205 -9.54 14.73 0.92
CA ARG A 205 -8.48 15.60 1.46
C ARG A 205 -7.26 14.78 1.88
N THR A 206 -7.45 13.71 2.66
CA THR A 206 -6.37 12.83 3.10
C THR A 206 -5.68 12.16 1.91
N GLU A 207 -6.44 11.67 0.91
CA GLU A 207 -5.86 11.11 -0.32
C GLU A 207 -4.95 12.11 -1.05
N ASN A 208 -5.41 13.35 -1.21
CA ASN A 208 -4.65 14.39 -1.91
C ASN A 208 -3.36 14.74 -1.17
N ILE A 209 -3.42 14.89 0.16
CA ILE A 209 -2.22 15.12 0.99
C ILE A 209 -1.25 13.94 0.88
N MET A 210 -1.76 12.70 0.95
CA MET A 210 -0.90 11.52 0.83
C MET A 210 -0.21 11.43 -0.53
N LYS A 211 -0.92 11.69 -1.62
CA LYS A 211 -0.32 11.73 -2.97
C LYS A 211 0.81 12.76 -3.05
N ASP A 212 0.62 13.95 -2.49
CA ASP A 212 1.62 15.00 -2.50
C ASP A 212 2.86 14.65 -1.64
N ILE A 213 2.67 14.22 -0.40
CA ILE A 213 3.80 13.95 0.50
C ILE A 213 4.58 12.69 0.12
N MET A 214 3.97 11.76 -0.62
CA MET A 214 4.61 10.54 -1.12
C MET A 214 5.47 10.76 -2.36
N GLN A 215 5.36 11.89 -3.06
CA GLN A 215 6.14 12.13 -4.28
C GLN A 215 7.64 12.17 -3.96
N ILE A 216 8.39 11.28 -4.61
CA ILE A 216 9.86 11.15 -4.50
C ILE A 216 10.53 11.91 -5.64
N GLU A 217 10.03 11.73 -6.87
CA GLU A 217 10.64 12.26 -8.08
C GLU A 217 9.56 12.51 -9.14
N LYS A 218 9.72 13.58 -9.89
CA LYS A 218 8.86 13.89 -11.04
C LYS A 218 9.75 14.32 -12.21
N THR A 219 9.54 13.68 -13.35
CA THR A 219 10.19 13.98 -14.62
C THR A 219 9.12 14.26 -15.68
N GLU A 220 9.51 14.52 -16.93
CA GLU A 220 8.57 14.65 -18.04
C GLU A 220 7.89 13.33 -18.41
N SER A 221 8.53 12.18 -18.13
CA SER A 221 8.07 10.86 -18.56
C SER A 221 7.44 10.03 -17.44
N TYR A 222 7.67 10.37 -16.18
CA TYR A 222 7.10 9.63 -15.05
C TYR A 222 7.04 10.43 -13.75
N VAL A 223 6.18 9.96 -12.84
CA VAL A 223 6.17 10.37 -11.43
C VAL A 223 6.40 9.13 -10.57
N LEU A 224 7.41 9.18 -9.70
CA LEU A 224 7.70 8.14 -8.72
C LEU A 224 7.23 8.62 -7.34
N SER A 225 6.33 7.87 -6.74
CA SER A 225 5.80 8.13 -5.40
C SER A 225 6.00 6.92 -4.50
N GLY A 226 6.30 7.15 -3.23
CA GLY A 226 6.48 6.03 -2.31
C GLY A 226 7.06 6.41 -0.96
N LYS A 227 7.45 5.37 -0.22
CA LYS A 227 8.09 5.48 1.10
C LYS A 227 9.16 4.42 1.29
N SER A 228 10.31 4.86 1.75
CA SER A 228 11.38 3.97 2.17
C SER A 228 11.18 3.53 3.62
N GLY A 229 11.66 2.33 3.93
CA GLY A 229 11.78 1.80 5.28
C GLY A 229 13.19 1.29 5.54
N TRP A 230 13.65 1.37 6.78
CA TRP A 230 14.90 0.78 7.22
C TRP A 230 14.77 0.38 8.69
N GLY A 231 15.02 -0.88 8.95
CA GLY A 231 15.13 -1.47 10.27
C GLY A 231 16.38 -2.34 10.36
N MET A 232 16.79 -2.63 11.56
CA MET A 232 17.87 -3.59 11.83
C MET A 232 17.39 -4.59 12.88
N ARG A 233 17.62 -5.87 12.62
CA ARG A 233 17.29 -6.95 13.55
C ARG A 233 18.37 -8.02 13.47
N ASN A 234 18.92 -8.43 14.62
CA ASN A 234 19.99 -9.43 14.70
C ASN A 234 21.13 -9.12 13.72
N GLU A 235 21.60 -7.86 13.71
CA GLU A 235 22.66 -7.36 12.83
C GLU A 235 22.35 -7.41 11.33
N ILE A 236 21.15 -7.81 10.95
CA ILE A 236 20.68 -7.78 9.57
C ILE A 236 19.92 -6.48 9.32
N ASN A 237 20.40 -5.70 8.36
CA ASN A 237 19.69 -4.53 7.86
C ASN A 237 18.58 -4.99 6.93
N ASN A 238 17.34 -4.58 7.22
CA ASN A 238 16.18 -4.79 6.37
C ASN A 238 15.72 -3.47 5.77
N GLY A 239 15.68 -3.40 4.47
CA GLY A 239 15.34 -2.21 3.70
C GLY A 239 14.10 -2.37 2.83
N TRP A 240 13.24 -1.36 2.84
CA TRP A 240 12.05 -1.27 2.02
C TRP A 240 12.07 -0.05 1.10
N LEU A 241 11.54 -0.20 -0.08
CA LEU A 241 10.97 0.89 -0.87
C LEU A 241 9.65 0.42 -1.47
N VAL A 242 8.55 1.09 -1.10
CA VAL A 242 7.20 0.76 -1.56
C VAL A 242 6.54 1.99 -2.16
N GLY A 243 5.73 1.80 -3.20
CA GLY A 243 5.11 2.93 -3.86
C GLY A 243 4.46 2.59 -5.19
N TYR A 244 4.36 3.61 -6.03
CA TYR A 244 3.88 3.48 -7.38
C TYR A 244 4.66 4.39 -8.34
N LEU A 245 4.76 3.93 -9.58
CA LEU A 245 5.33 4.64 -10.71
C LEU A 245 4.20 4.95 -11.69
N GLU A 246 3.94 6.22 -11.90
CA GLU A 246 3.01 6.70 -12.93
C GLU A 246 3.80 7.03 -14.18
N THR A 247 3.42 6.44 -15.31
CA THR A 247 3.97 6.74 -16.63
C THR A 247 2.84 7.26 -17.53
N ASN A 248 3.17 7.78 -18.69
CA ASN A 248 2.15 8.23 -19.66
C ASN A 248 1.18 7.11 -20.08
N ASN A 249 1.56 5.84 -19.93
CA ASN A 249 0.79 4.70 -20.44
C ASN A 249 0.07 3.89 -19.37
N SER A 250 0.56 3.87 -18.13
CA SER A 250 0.02 3.03 -17.06
C SER A 250 0.61 3.39 -15.70
N VAL A 251 0.08 2.76 -14.65
CA VAL A 251 0.59 2.81 -13.28
C VAL A 251 1.14 1.44 -12.89
N TYR A 252 2.28 1.45 -12.21
CA TYR A 252 2.96 0.28 -11.71
C TYR A 252 3.15 0.42 -10.20
N PHE A 253 2.60 -0.50 -9.43
CA PHE A 253 2.84 -0.56 -7.98
C PHE A 253 4.05 -1.42 -7.72
N PHE A 254 4.85 -1.03 -6.74
CA PHE A 254 6.05 -1.77 -6.41
C PHE A 254 6.28 -1.88 -4.91
N ALA A 255 6.95 -2.95 -4.54
CA ALA A 255 7.49 -3.17 -3.20
C ALA A 255 8.82 -3.90 -3.32
N THR A 256 9.91 -3.19 -3.09
CA THR A 256 11.25 -3.76 -2.98
C THR A 256 11.55 -3.97 -1.50
N ASN A 257 11.97 -5.19 -1.15
CA ASN A 257 12.47 -5.50 0.17
C ASN A 257 13.80 -6.25 0.06
N VAL A 258 14.81 -5.75 0.75
CA VAL A 258 16.17 -6.29 0.71
C VAL A 258 16.77 -6.41 2.11
N GLU A 259 17.64 -7.39 2.28
CA GLU A 259 18.42 -7.62 3.50
C GLU A 259 19.90 -7.65 3.20
N LYS A 260 20.68 -7.07 4.12
CA LYS A 260 22.16 -7.08 4.07
C LYS A 260 22.74 -7.16 5.48
N GLN A 261 23.72 -8.01 5.67
CA GLN A 261 24.37 -8.21 6.95
C GLN A 261 25.39 -7.11 7.29
N GLU A 262 25.90 -6.39 6.30
CA GLU A 262 26.89 -5.32 6.49
C GLU A 262 26.29 -4.02 7.00
N THR A 263 27.11 -3.26 7.72
CA THR A 263 26.75 -2.07 8.50
C THR A 263 27.11 -0.75 7.84
N ASN A 264 27.54 -0.72 6.57
CA ASN A 264 27.77 0.58 5.92
C ASN A 264 26.45 1.33 5.77
N MET A 265 26.25 2.29 6.68
CA MET A 265 25.02 3.06 6.86
C MET A 265 24.73 4.01 5.66
N ASP A 266 25.74 4.35 4.87
CA ASP A 266 25.61 5.37 3.83
C ASP A 266 25.12 4.78 2.51
N GLU A 267 25.47 3.54 2.19
CA GLU A 267 25.09 2.87 0.94
C GLU A 267 23.71 2.19 0.99
N PHE A 268 23.35 1.60 2.13
CA PHE A 268 22.13 0.81 2.24
C PHE A 268 20.82 1.58 1.92
N PRO A 269 20.68 2.87 2.26
CA PRO A 269 19.53 3.66 1.84
C PRO A 269 19.39 3.79 0.31
N VAL A 270 20.50 3.84 -0.41
CA VAL A 270 20.54 4.05 -1.87
C VAL A 270 20.25 2.74 -2.61
N ILE A 271 20.67 1.60 -2.07
CA ILE A 271 20.49 0.26 -2.68
C ILE A 271 19.01 0.02 -3.02
N ARG A 272 18.09 0.33 -2.12
CA ARG A 272 16.64 0.11 -2.32
C ARG A 272 16.07 0.91 -3.49
N LEU A 273 16.50 2.15 -3.64
CA LEU A 273 16.04 3.02 -4.73
C LEU A 273 16.68 2.57 -6.06
N ASN A 274 17.97 2.30 -6.06
CA ASN A 274 18.69 1.91 -7.26
C ASN A 274 18.21 0.56 -7.80
N SER A 275 18.05 -0.45 -6.93
CA SER A 275 17.51 -1.75 -7.34
C SER A 275 16.09 -1.64 -7.91
N THR A 276 15.23 -0.81 -7.32
CA THR A 276 13.89 -0.58 -7.83
C THR A 276 13.92 0.12 -9.20
N LYS A 277 14.71 1.18 -9.35
CA LYS A 277 14.84 1.90 -10.63
C LYS A 277 15.43 1.01 -11.72
N GLU A 278 16.42 0.17 -11.38
CA GLU A 278 17.01 -0.76 -12.33
C GLU A 278 15.99 -1.80 -12.79
N ALA A 279 15.14 -2.32 -11.90
CA ALA A 279 14.04 -3.19 -12.29
C ALA A 279 13.03 -2.50 -13.22
N PHE A 280 12.74 -1.20 -13.01
CA PHE A 280 11.93 -0.43 -13.95
C PHE A 280 12.60 -0.32 -15.32
N ARG A 281 13.93 -0.12 -15.39
CA ARG A 281 14.67 -0.12 -16.68
C ARG A 281 14.60 -1.47 -17.37
N LYS A 282 14.77 -2.59 -16.65
CA LYS A 282 14.63 -3.95 -17.20
C LYS A 282 13.22 -4.19 -17.79
N LEU A 283 12.19 -3.60 -17.21
CA LEU A 283 10.83 -3.60 -17.76
C LEU A 283 10.57 -2.50 -18.81
N LYS A 284 11.56 -1.67 -19.14
CA LYS A 284 11.47 -0.54 -20.09
C LYS A 284 10.39 0.50 -19.70
N LEU A 285 10.19 0.71 -18.40
CA LEU A 285 9.22 1.67 -17.87
C LEU A 285 9.81 3.06 -17.73
N ILE A 286 11.11 3.15 -17.49
CA ILE A 286 11.90 4.38 -17.45
C ILE A 286 13.20 4.18 -18.25
N LYS A 287 13.85 5.30 -18.61
CA LYS A 287 15.17 5.31 -19.28
C LYS A 287 16.31 5.14 -18.29
#